data_c73570c3afeef1ea98c7ec65698d76f2
#
_entry.id   c73570c3afeef1ea98c7ec65698d76f2
#
_cell.length_a   1.000
_cell.length_b   1.000
_cell.length_c   1.000
_cell.angle_alpha   90.00
_cell.angle_beta   90.00
_cell.angle_gamma   90.00
#
_symmetry.space_group_name_H-M   'P 1'
#
loop_
_entity.id
_entity.type
_entity.pdbx_description
1 polymer ?
#
loop_
_entity_poly.entity_id
_entity_poly.type
_entity_poly.pdbx_seq_one_letter_code
_entity_poly.pdbx_strand_id
1 'polypeptide(L)'
;MEFRNLTPFSVMEYAMDDKNNRRYHVIAMKTGFRLVRDAEGHWQAKLMEYPPLPLSVEDKSSGEMNRSPVLHESDLVPLKPACDIIVNGTAYAQGGVAVQEMTAGVAMYAPSGEVLLDKKLKITGQRFYQRQALTGQWYETEPEPFTSLSLDYRYAFGGECRVEADSELATRIPEAFCLTEAQRHEHPDQDNPPLAHMACPVNPLGLGYMQPWYQQAGDIQQTEAPRILSVAHPFTLHHFIACLDGKADWFAPEFQSAGFGCVSRTWLPRLPLAGTYDQAWLENRHPGLPDDFNFS
;
A
#
# COMPACT_ATOMS: atom_id res chain seq x y z
N MET A 1 -25.18 24.44 -16.59
CA MET A 1 -23.94 25.19 -16.95
C MET A 1 -23.27 24.38 -18.05
N GLU A 2 -22.81 24.99 -19.14
CA GLU A 2 -22.07 24.30 -20.18
C GLU A 2 -20.57 24.40 -19.87
N PHE A 3 -19.90 23.26 -19.73
CA PHE A 3 -18.46 23.21 -19.51
C PHE A 3 -17.72 23.12 -20.85
N ARG A 4 -16.70 23.96 -21.05
CA ARG A 4 -15.86 23.93 -22.24
C ARG A 4 -14.39 23.94 -21.85
N ASN A 5 -13.69 22.85 -22.18
CA ASN A 5 -12.24 22.79 -22.01
C ASN A 5 -11.53 23.62 -23.09
N LEU A 6 -10.79 24.65 -22.67
CA LEU A 6 -9.96 25.50 -23.53
C LEU A 6 -8.45 25.23 -23.34
N THR A 7 -8.10 24.20 -22.58
CA THR A 7 -6.71 23.79 -22.32
C THR A 7 -6.29 22.63 -23.21
N PRO A 8 -5.00 22.38 -23.43
CA PRO A 8 -4.52 21.18 -24.13
C PRO A 8 -4.57 19.92 -23.27
N PHE A 9 -5.07 19.97 -22.05
CA PHE A 9 -5.02 18.90 -21.09
C PHE A 9 -6.31 18.08 -21.07
N SER A 10 -6.22 16.84 -20.57
CA SER A 10 -7.41 16.02 -20.31
C SER A 10 -8.18 16.60 -19.12
N VAL A 11 -9.43 16.91 -19.35
CA VAL A 11 -10.33 17.49 -18.34
C VAL A 11 -11.65 16.74 -18.37
N MET A 12 -12.22 16.50 -17.19
CA MET A 12 -13.58 15.97 -17.03
C MET A 12 -14.33 16.85 -16.03
N GLU A 13 -15.57 17.17 -16.35
CA GLU A 13 -16.54 17.76 -15.43
C GLU A 13 -17.55 16.69 -15.06
N TYR A 14 -17.88 16.62 -13.77
CA TYR A 14 -18.98 15.82 -13.26
C TYR A 14 -19.70 16.55 -12.13
N ALA A 15 -20.96 16.21 -11.93
CA ALA A 15 -21.75 16.72 -10.83
C ALA A 15 -21.91 15.67 -9.76
N MET A 16 -21.96 16.09 -8.51
CA MET A 16 -22.30 15.27 -7.37
C MET A 16 -23.20 16.07 -6.42
N ASP A 17 -24.04 15.38 -5.70
CA ASP A 17 -24.92 15.96 -4.72
C ASP A 17 -24.47 15.55 -3.31
N ASP A 18 -24.54 16.45 -2.33
CA ASP A 18 -24.32 16.14 -0.92
C ASP A 18 -25.60 15.56 -0.27
N LYS A 19 -25.51 15.14 1.01
CA LYS A 19 -26.64 14.61 1.78
C LYS A 19 -27.84 15.59 1.90
N ASN A 20 -27.63 16.87 1.64
CA ASN A 20 -28.65 17.92 1.65
C ASN A 20 -29.14 18.27 0.23
N ASN A 21 -28.84 17.44 -0.77
CA ASN A 21 -29.13 17.66 -2.19
C ASN A 21 -28.51 18.95 -2.77
N ARG A 22 -27.39 19.42 -2.20
CA ARG A 22 -26.64 20.52 -2.79
C ARG A 22 -25.72 19.98 -3.86
N ARG A 23 -25.85 20.53 -5.07
CA ARG A 23 -25.08 20.12 -6.23
C ARG A 23 -23.71 20.80 -6.27
N TYR A 24 -22.68 20.00 -6.38
CA TYR A 24 -21.31 20.41 -6.63
C TYR A 24 -20.92 20.07 -8.05
N HIS A 25 -20.19 20.97 -8.70
CA HIS A 25 -19.51 20.73 -9.96
C HIS A 25 -18.03 20.52 -9.69
N VAL A 26 -17.54 19.35 -10.04
CA VAL A 26 -16.13 18.97 -9.88
C VAL A 26 -15.47 19.00 -11.24
N ILE A 27 -14.31 19.63 -11.32
CA ILE A 27 -13.48 19.64 -12.52
C ILE A 27 -12.17 18.91 -12.18
N ALA A 28 -11.99 17.72 -12.76
CA ALA A 28 -10.74 16.99 -12.70
C ALA A 28 -9.90 17.33 -13.94
N MET A 29 -8.66 17.76 -13.74
CA MET A 29 -7.71 18.06 -14.82
C MET A 29 -6.41 17.31 -14.56
N LYS A 30 -5.86 16.68 -15.62
CA LYS A 30 -4.61 15.96 -15.56
C LYS A 30 -3.57 16.57 -16.49
N THR A 31 -2.39 16.85 -15.92
CA THR A 31 -1.22 17.33 -16.67
C THR A 31 -0.07 16.36 -16.50
N GLY A 32 0.80 16.28 -17.49
CA GLY A 32 1.99 15.45 -17.45
C GLY A 32 3.26 16.27 -17.71
N PHE A 33 4.34 15.83 -17.07
CA PHE A 33 5.67 16.37 -17.31
C PHE A 33 6.62 15.24 -17.63
N ARG A 34 7.50 15.46 -18.58
CA ARG A 34 8.63 14.57 -18.88
C ARG A 34 9.89 15.19 -18.30
N LEU A 35 10.65 14.39 -17.57
CA LEU A 35 11.98 14.81 -17.13
C LEU A 35 12.95 14.67 -18.30
N VAL A 36 13.60 15.75 -18.66
CA VAL A 36 14.63 15.81 -19.71
C VAL A 36 15.91 16.43 -19.14
N ARG A 37 17.07 16.03 -19.66
CA ARG A 37 18.33 16.71 -19.34
C ARG A 37 18.57 17.86 -20.31
N ASP A 38 18.97 19.01 -19.79
CA ASP A 38 19.47 20.12 -20.60
C ASP A 38 20.92 19.88 -21.07
N ALA A 39 21.47 20.84 -21.79
CA ALA A 39 22.83 20.75 -22.32
C ALA A 39 23.89 20.72 -21.21
N GLU A 40 23.59 21.29 -20.06
CA GLU A 40 24.45 21.36 -18.88
C GLU A 40 24.30 20.09 -17.99
N GLY A 41 23.38 19.19 -18.34
CA GLY A 41 23.13 17.94 -17.62
C GLY A 41 22.15 18.05 -16.46
N HIS A 42 21.50 19.19 -16.25
CA HIS A 42 20.47 19.37 -15.23
C HIS A 42 19.13 18.80 -15.68
N TRP A 43 18.37 18.27 -14.73
CA TRP A 43 17.03 17.77 -14.98
C TRP A 43 16.01 18.91 -15.01
N GLN A 44 15.19 18.92 -16.05
CA GLN A 44 14.08 19.86 -16.23
C GLN A 44 12.77 19.11 -16.46
N ALA A 45 11.69 19.60 -15.83
CA ALA A 45 10.34 19.11 -16.06
C ALA A 45 9.75 19.84 -17.28
N LYS A 46 9.60 19.13 -18.41
CA LYS A 46 9.02 19.68 -19.64
C LYS A 46 7.56 19.23 -19.74
N LEU A 47 6.67 20.21 -19.87
CA LEU A 47 5.22 19.98 -20.01
C LEU A 47 4.93 19.11 -21.23
N MET A 48 4.04 18.12 -21.07
CA MET A 48 3.51 17.28 -22.13
C MET A 48 2.15 17.80 -22.57
N GLU A 49 2.09 18.45 -23.72
CA GLU A 49 0.83 18.97 -24.25
C GLU A 49 0.15 17.97 -25.18
N TYR A 50 0.94 17.15 -25.92
CA TYR A 50 0.39 16.21 -26.86
C TYR A 50 1.23 14.91 -26.94
N PRO A 51 0.58 13.72 -26.88
CA PRO A 51 -0.82 13.55 -26.48
C PRO A 51 -1.00 13.85 -24.98
N PRO A 52 -2.13 14.44 -24.57
CA PRO A 52 -2.39 14.68 -23.16
C PRO A 52 -2.52 13.35 -22.40
N LEU A 53 -2.12 13.33 -21.12
CA LEU A 53 -2.33 12.16 -20.28
C LEU A 53 -3.83 11.94 -20.06
N PRO A 54 -4.37 10.75 -20.33
CA PRO A 54 -5.78 10.48 -20.12
C PRO A 54 -6.13 10.46 -18.63
N LEU A 55 -7.33 10.90 -18.29
CA LEU A 55 -7.91 10.70 -16.97
C LEU A 55 -8.22 9.22 -16.76
N SER A 56 -7.98 8.73 -15.55
CA SER A 56 -8.40 7.41 -15.08
C SER A 56 -9.68 7.54 -14.28
N VAL A 57 -10.75 6.86 -14.72
CA VAL A 57 -12.04 6.84 -14.00
C VAL A 57 -12.09 5.78 -12.90
N GLU A 58 -11.16 4.84 -12.92
CA GLU A 58 -11.04 3.72 -11.96
C GLU A 58 -9.60 3.53 -11.50
N ASP A 59 -9.42 2.83 -10.38
CA ASP A 59 -8.11 2.45 -9.88
C ASP A 59 -7.44 1.45 -10.82
N LYS A 60 -6.14 1.62 -11.06
CA LYS A 60 -5.34 0.70 -11.87
C LYS A 60 -4.38 -0.05 -10.98
N SER A 61 -4.48 -1.37 -11.02
CA SER A 61 -3.59 -2.28 -10.30
C SER A 61 -2.49 -2.83 -11.21
N SER A 62 -1.39 -3.28 -10.62
CA SER A 62 -0.28 -3.91 -11.37
C SER A 62 -0.61 -5.31 -11.88
N GLY A 63 -1.69 -5.91 -11.40
CA GLY A 63 -2.22 -7.23 -11.73
C GLY A 63 -3.67 -7.33 -11.32
N GLU A 64 -4.05 -8.45 -10.74
CA GLU A 64 -5.42 -8.69 -10.26
C GLU A 64 -5.80 -7.71 -9.14
N MET A 65 -7.02 -7.18 -9.21
CA MET A 65 -7.54 -6.25 -8.21
C MET A 65 -7.56 -6.91 -6.83
N ASN A 66 -7.18 -6.16 -5.80
CA ASN A 66 -7.04 -6.59 -4.41
C ASN A 66 -5.95 -7.67 -4.15
N ARG A 67 -5.27 -8.18 -5.19
CA ARG A 67 -4.15 -9.14 -5.10
C ARG A 67 -2.83 -8.57 -5.62
N SER A 68 -2.86 -7.33 -6.07
CA SER A 68 -1.69 -6.61 -6.54
C SER A 68 -1.75 -5.15 -6.11
N PRO A 69 -0.59 -4.47 -6.04
CA PRO A 69 -0.54 -3.06 -5.67
C PRO A 69 -1.33 -2.17 -6.62
N VAL A 70 -1.95 -1.14 -6.07
CA VAL A 70 -2.55 -0.06 -6.85
C VAL A 70 -1.42 0.81 -7.39
N LEU A 71 -1.31 0.93 -8.70
CA LEU A 71 -0.33 1.79 -9.37
C LEU A 71 -0.83 3.23 -9.48
N HIS A 72 -2.11 3.39 -9.64
CA HIS A 72 -2.75 4.67 -9.87
C HIS A 72 -4.20 4.61 -9.39
N GLU A 73 -4.60 5.55 -8.55
CA GLU A 73 -6.00 5.72 -8.15
C GLU A 73 -6.79 6.43 -9.25
N SER A 74 -8.12 6.32 -9.19
CA SER A 74 -9.03 7.13 -9.97
C SER A 74 -8.71 8.61 -9.81
N ASP A 75 -8.71 9.34 -10.91
CA ASP A 75 -8.58 10.81 -10.90
C ASP A 75 -9.89 11.52 -10.50
N LEU A 76 -10.98 10.76 -10.32
CA LEU A 76 -12.31 11.28 -9.99
C LEU A 76 -12.51 11.33 -8.47
N VAL A 77 -11.69 12.10 -7.79
CA VAL A 77 -11.81 12.34 -6.36
C VAL A 77 -12.44 13.70 -6.12
N PRO A 78 -13.62 13.76 -5.48
CA PRO A 78 -14.37 15.02 -5.32
C PRO A 78 -13.65 16.02 -4.42
N LEU A 79 -12.94 15.54 -3.40
CA LEU A 79 -12.17 16.38 -2.50
C LEU A 79 -10.98 15.62 -1.94
N LYS A 80 -9.79 16.26 -1.96
CA LYS A 80 -8.62 15.86 -1.19
C LYS A 80 -8.16 17.06 -0.37
N PRO A 81 -8.09 16.99 0.96
CA PRO A 81 -7.65 18.09 1.80
C PRO A 81 -6.14 18.33 1.72
N ALA A 82 -5.39 17.35 1.24
CA ALA A 82 -3.94 17.41 1.05
C ALA A 82 -3.54 16.77 -0.29
N CYS A 83 -2.29 16.95 -0.68
CA CYS A 83 -1.70 16.38 -1.89
C CYS A 83 -1.08 15.02 -1.57
N ASP A 84 -1.40 13.99 -2.37
CA ASP A 84 -0.71 12.71 -2.33
C ASP A 84 0.53 12.77 -3.23
N ILE A 85 1.65 12.26 -2.73
CA ILE A 85 2.90 12.10 -3.48
C ILE A 85 3.16 10.61 -3.62
N ILE A 86 3.06 10.11 -4.85
CA ILE A 86 3.19 8.69 -5.17
C ILE A 86 4.40 8.51 -6.08
N VAL A 87 5.28 7.57 -5.71
CA VAL A 87 6.44 7.19 -6.52
C VAL A 87 6.38 5.70 -6.83
N ASN A 88 6.15 5.39 -8.09
CA ASN A 88 6.29 4.04 -8.63
C ASN A 88 7.67 3.92 -9.27
N GLY A 89 8.51 3.04 -8.76
CA GLY A 89 9.88 2.93 -9.23
C GLY A 89 10.62 1.72 -8.71
N THR A 90 11.89 1.65 -9.07
CA THR A 90 12.83 0.60 -8.63
C THR A 90 14.04 1.28 -8.03
N ALA A 91 14.46 0.82 -6.86
CA ALA A 91 15.74 1.21 -6.28
C ALA A 91 16.86 0.36 -6.88
N TYR A 92 17.97 1.02 -7.23
CA TYR A 92 19.15 0.38 -7.80
C TYR A 92 20.37 0.62 -6.93
N ALA A 93 21.18 -0.42 -6.74
CA ALA A 93 22.47 -0.29 -6.08
C ALA A 93 23.42 0.57 -6.92
N GLN A 94 24.17 1.44 -6.24
CA GLN A 94 25.09 2.38 -6.90
C GLN A 94 26.14 1.63 -7.71
N GLY A 95 26.33 2.04 -8.97
CA GLY A 95 27.29 1.41 -9.87
C GLY A 95 26.94 -0.03 -10.28
N GLY A 96 25.75 -0.54 -9.96
CA GLY A 96 25.36 -1.91 -10.23
C GLY A 96 26.06 -2.97 -9.36
N VAL A 97 26.75 -2.56 -8.31
CA VAL A 97 27.43 -3.47 -7.37
C VAL A 97 26.40 -3.99 -6.37
N ALA A 98 26.34 -5.31 -6.20
CA ALA A 98 25.42 -5.93 -5.26
C ALA A 98 25.70 -5.50 -3.81
N VAL A 99 24.65 -5.16 -3.08
CA VAL A 99 24.66 -4.73 -1.68
C VAL A 99 23.66 -5.53 -0.87
N GLN A 100 23.87 -5.68 0.42
CA GLN A 100 22.92 -6.32 1.32
C GLN A 100 21.80 -5.36 1.76
N GLU A 101 22.11 -4.06 1.79
CA GLU A 101 21.17 -2.99 2.15
C GLU A 101 21.46 -1.71 1.37
N MET A 102 20.43 -0.92 1.14
CA MET A 102 20.54 0.45 0.62
C MET A 102 19.39 1.31 1.12
N THR A 103 19.51 2.62 0.94
CA THR A 103 18.46 3.59 1.27
C THR A 103 17.93 4.24 0.00
N ALA A 104 16.61 4.31 -0.13
CA ALA A 104 15.93 5.14 -1.12
C ALA A 104 15.15 6.25 -0.41
N GLY A 105 15.11 7.44 -1.01
CA GLY A 105 14.44 8.58 -0.40
C GLY A 105 13.72 9.45 -1.41
N VAL A 106 12.68 10.14 -0.93
CA VAL A 106 11.97 11.20 -1.64
C VAL A 106 11.96 12.42 -0.75
N ALA A 107 12.47 13.52 -1.27
CA ALA A 107 12.44 14.80 -0.60
C ALA A 107 11.82 15.86 -1.50
N MET A 108 11.03 16.75 -0.92
CA MET A 108 10.46 17.91 -1.59
C MET A 108 10.79 19.17 -0.79
N TYR A 109 11.10 20.21 -1.54
CA TYR A 109 11.45 21.51 -0.98
C TYR A 109 10.53 22.58 -1.57
N ALA A 110 10.10 23.52 -0.74
CA ALA A 110 9.50 24.75 -1.22
C ALA A 110 10.53 25.59 -2.00
N PRO A 111 10.12 26.56 -2.82
CA PRO A 111 11.05 27.48 -3.47
C PRO A 111 11.92 28.28 -2.48
N SER A 112 11.47 28.42 -1.23
CA SER A 112 12.23 29.02 -0.12
C SER A 112 13.38 28.15 0.40
N GLY A 113 13.45 26.87 -0.01
CA GLY A 113 14.37 25.85 0.55
C GLY A 113 13.83 25.12 1.77
N GLU A 114 12.64 25.44 2.24
CA GLU A 114 11.97 24.72 3.32
C GLU A 114 11.66 23.28 2.90
N VAL A 115 11.91 22.30 3.79
CA VAL A 115 11.59 20.89 3.57
C VAL A 115 10.11 20.68 3.74
N LEU A 116 9.40 20.33 2.67
CA LEU A 116 7.99 19.97 2.69
C LEU A 116 7.79 18.47 2.97
N LEU A 117 8.71 17.64 2.49
CA LEU A 117 8.70 16.19 2.69
C LEU A 117 10.14 15.68 2.67
N ASP A 118 10.49 14.81 3.61
CA ASP A 118 11.70 13.96 3.55
C ASP A 118 11.33 12.58 4.09
N LYS A 119 11.15 11.62 3.19
CA LYS A 119 10.81 10.24 3.54
C LYS A 119 11.86 9.29 3.00
N LYS A 120 12.37 8.42 3.88
CA LYS A 120 13.41 7.44 3.55
C LYS A 120 12.96 6.03 3.86
N LEU A 121 13.31 5.12 2.97
CA LEU A 121 13.12 3.69 3.10
C LEU A 121 14.48 3.00 3.19
N LYS A 122 14.60 2.07 4.12
CA LYS A 122 15.65 1.07 4.15
C LYS A 122 15.22 -0.10 3.29
N ILE A 123 16.06 -0.52 2.36
CA ILE A 123 15.81 -1.61 1.43
C ILE A 123 16.88 -2.68 1.68
N THR A 124 16.45 -3.92 1.87
CA THR A 124 17.33 -5.04 2.16
C THR A 124 17.20 -6.14 1.11
N GLY A 125 18.23 -6.97 1.00
CA GLY A 125 18.13 -8.24 0.28
C GLY A 125 17.12 -9.20 0.92
N GLN A 126 16.91 -10.33 0.29
CA GLN A 126 16.06 -11.38 0.84
C GLN A 126 16.62 -11.88 2.16
N ARG A 127 15.79 -12.01 3.17
CA ARG A 127 16.11 -12.50 4.51
C ARG A 127 14.86 -13.10 5.14
N PHE A 128 15.07 -13.91 6.18
CA PHE A 128 14.00 -14.69 6.78
C PHE A 128 13.98 -14.50 8.29
N TYR A 129 12.78 -14.54 8.86
CA TYR A 129 12.59 -14.91 10.25
C TYR A 129 12.58 -16.42 10.32
N GLN A 130 13.50 -16.99 11.08
CA GLN A 130 13.70 -18.44 11.18
C GLN A 130 13.67 -18.87 12.64
N ARG A 131 13.07 -20.03 12.91
CA ARG A 131 12.97 -20.61 14.24
C ARG A 131 14.09 -21.60 14.46
N GLN A 132 14.82 -21.44 15.53
CA GLN A 132 15.89 -22.36 15.91
C GLN A 132 15.31 -23.68 16.44
N ALA A 133 15.64 -24.78 15.82
CA ALA A 133 15.05 -26.09 16.12
C ALA A 133 15.23 -26.54 17.59
N LEU A 134 16.39 -26.24 18.21
CA LEU A 134 16.70 -26.67 19.58
C LEU A 134 16.06 -25.80 20.66
N THR A 135 16.00 -24.51 20.46
CA THR A 135 15.54 -23.56 21.48
C THR A 135 14.13 -23.05 21.21
N GLY A 136 13.63 -23.21 19.99
CA GLY A 136 12.37 -22.64 19.54
C GLY A 136 12.38 -21.11 19.38
N GLN A 137 13.52 -20.45 19.56
CA GLN A 137 13.66 -19.02 19.45
C GLN A 137 13.69 -18.59 17.97
N TRP A 138 13.03 -17.48 17.67
CA TRP A 138 13.09 -16.84 16.36
C TRP A 138 14.33 -15.95 16.25
N TYR A 139 14.94 -15.95 15.09
CA TYR A 139 16.05 -15.06 14.73
C TYR A 139 15.89 -14.60 13.28
N GLU A 140 16.62 -13.55 12.94
CA GLU A 140 16.64 -12.99 11.58
C GLU A 140 17.92 -13.43 10.88
N THR A 141 17.80 -13.91 9.64
CA THR A 141 18.97 -14.27 8.83
C THR A 141 19.62 -13.02 8.22
N GLU A 142 20.90 -13.14 7.84
CA GLU A 142 21.58 -12.10 7.08
C GLU A 142 20.93 -11.88 5.72
N PRO A 143 20.83 -10.62 5.24
CA PRO A 143 20.27 -10.32 3.93
C PRO A 143 21.15 -10.85 2.80
N GLU A 144 20.55 -11.41 1.75
CA GLU A 144 21.25 -11.78 0.54
C GLU A 144 21.66 -10.53 -0.27
N PRO A 145 22.81 -10.52 -0.95
CA PRO A 145 23.19 -9.43 -1.84
C PRO A 145 22.21 -9.27 -3.01
N PHE A 146 21.89 -8.01 -3.35
CA PHE A 146 20.99 -7.67 -4.47
C PHE A 146 21.45 -6.38 -5.16
N THR A 147 21.02 -6.17 -6.41
CA THR A 147 21.37 -4.99 -7.22
C THR A 147 20.19 -4.04 -7.44
N SER A 148 18.98 -4.55 -7.33
CA SER A 148 17.76 -3.75 -7.49
C SER A 148 16.56 -4.37 -6.79
N LEU A 149 15.60 -3.51 -6.39
CA LEU A 149 14.31 -3.93 -5.86
C LEU A 149 13.23 -2.94 -6.30
N SER A 150 12.09 -3.45 -6.78
CA SER A 150 10.90 -2.64 -7.01
C SER A 150 10.38 -2.07 -5.69
N LEU A 151 10.04 -0.77 -5.67
CA LEU A 151 9.47 -0.10 -4.49
C LEU A 151 7.97 -0.40 -4.41
N ASP A 152 7.66 -1.62 -4.05
CA ASP A 152 6.34 -2.25 -4.12
C ASP A 152 5.92 -2.77 -2.74
N TYR A 153 4.66 -2.56 -2.35
CA TYR A 153 4.14 -3.01 -1.07
C TYR A 153 4.18 -4.53 -0.85
N ARG A 154 4.35 -5.33 -1.89
CA ARG A 154 4.61 -6.78 -1.76
C ARG A 154 5.90 -7.12 -1.02
N TYR A 155 6.84 -6.18 -0.96
CA TYR A 155 8.10 -6.33 -0.22
C TYR A 155 8.12 -5.61 1.13
N ALA A 156 7.06 -4.88 1.47
CA ALA A 156 6.91 -4.24 2.77
C ALA A 156 6.25 -5.18 3.80
N PHE A 157 6.20 -4.76 5.06
CA PHE A 157 5.49 -5.50 6.10
C PHE A 157 4.03 -5.71 5.72
N GLY A 158 3.54 -6.92 5.92
CA GLY A 158 2.18 -7.35 5.61
C GLY A 158 2.11 -8.83 5.24
N GLY A 159 1.07 -9.20 4.49
CA GLY A 159 0.82 -10.56 4.02
C GLY A 159 -0.48 -11.15 4.53
N GLU A 160 -0.68 -12.42 4.29
CA GLU A 160 -1.89 -13.15 4.69
C GLU A 160 -1.57 -14.54 5.22
N CYS A 161 -2.43 -15.04 6.11
CA CYS A 161 -2.49 -16.41 6.54
C CYS A 161 -3.69 -17.05 5.84
N ARG A 162 -3.44 -17.94 4.87
CA ARG A 162 -4.49 -18.54 4.04
C ARG A 162 -4.32 -20.04 4.00
N VAL A 163 -5.42 -20.78 4.19
CA VAL A 163 -5.47 -22.24 4.15
C VAL A 163 -6.64 -22.67 3.29
N GLU A 164 -6.34 -23.42 2.23
CA GLU A 164 -7.35 -23.98 1.35
C GLU A 164 -8.04 -25.20 1.99
N ALA A 165 -9.30 -25.45 1.65
CA ALA A 165 -10.09 -26.51 2.25
C ALA A 165 -9.56 -27.93 1.98
N ASP A 166 -8.83 -28.12 0.88
CA ASP A 166 -8.19 -29.38 0.48
C ASP A 166 -6.71 -29.48 0.93
N SER A 167 -6.21 -28.46 1.61
CA SER A 167 -4.85 -28.44 2.16
C SER A 167 -4.66 -29.45 3.28
N GLU A 168 -3.46 -30.01 3.41
CA GLU A 168 -3.08 -30.84 4.56
C GLU A 168 -3.21 -30.10 5.90
N LEU A 169 -3.13 -28.77 5.88
CA LEU A 169 -3.32 -27.93 7.06
C LEU A 169 -4.78 -27.83 7.50
N ALA A 170 -5.74 -28.09 6.62
CA ALA A 170 -7.17 -27.89 6.89
C ALA A 170 -7.64 -28.62 8.17
N THR A 171 -7.14 -29.81 8.42
CA THR A 171 -7.48 -30.62 9.61
C THR A 171 -6.86 -30.10 10.92
N ARG A 172 -5.90 -29.19 10.84
CA ARG A 172 -5.16 -28.66 11.99
C ARG A 172 -5.60 -27.23 12.39
N ILE A 173 -6.45 -26.61 11.56
CA ILE A 173 -6.95 -25.27 11.84
C ILE A 173 -7.98 -25.35 12.96
N PRO A 174 -7.84 -24.57 14.06
CA PRO A 174 -8.87 -24.48 15.09
C PRO A 174 -10.17 -23.93 14.49
N GLU A 175 -11.31 -24.55 14.87
CA GLU A 175 -12.63 -24.21 14.33
C GLU A 175 -12.95 -22.71 14.44
N ALA A 176 -12.49 -22.05 15.50
CA ALA A 176 -12.70 -20.62 15.73
C ALA A 176 -12.07 -19.71 14.65
N PHE A 177 -11.12 -20.23 13.85
CA PHE A 177 -10.47 -19.51 12.76
C PHE A 177 -10.98 -19.94 11.37
N CYS A 178 -11.81 -20.97 11.30
CA CYS A 178 -12.46 -21.35 10.06
C CYS A 178 -13.49 -20.32 9.66
N LEU A 179 -13.50 -19.98 8.38
CA LEU A 179 -14.53 -19.07 7.81
C LEU A 179 -15.90 -19.75 7.87
N THR A 180 -16.89 -19.02 8.32
CA THR A 180 -18.29 -19.44 8.21
C THR A 180 -18.72 -19.53 6.75
N GLU A 181 -19.82 -20.22 6.46
CA GLU A 181 -20.36 -20.33 5.11
C GLU A 181 -20.65 -18.94 4.51
N ALA A 182 -21.23 -18.03 5.28
CA ALA A 182 -21.50 -16.67 4.85
C ALA A 182 -20.19 -15.92 4.48
N GLN A 183 -19.17 -15.98 5.35
CA GLN A 183 -17.88 -15.34 5.10
C GLN A 183 -17.17 -15.95 3.87
N ARG A 184 -17.31 -17.24 3.64
CA ARG A 184 -16.76 -17.89 2.45
C ARG A 184 -17.42 -17.39 1.17
N HIS A 185 -18.72 -17.12 1.19
CA HIS A 185 -19.44 -16.54 0.05
C HIS A 185 -19.06 -15.08 -0.23
N GLU A 186 -18.66 -14.33 0.80
CA GLU A 186 -18.22 -12.93 0.66
C GLU A 186 -16.73 -12.82 0.29
N HIS A 187 -15.99 -13.95 0.30
CA HIS A 187 -14.55 -13.95 0.01
C HIS A 187 -14.28 -13.55 -1.45
N PRO A 188 -13.19 -12.81 -1.76
CA PRO A 188 -12.84 -12.44 -3.14
C PRO A 188 -12.79 -13.62 -4.12
N ASP A 189 -12.40 -14.78 -3.66
CA ASP A 189 -12.43 -16.05 -4.42
C ASP A 189 -13.71 -16.83 -4.15
N GLN A 190 -14.84 -16.31 -4.54
CA GLN A 190 -16.14 -16.95 -4.30
C GLN A 190 -16.27 -18.36 -4.91
N ASP A 191 -15.58 -18.62 -6.03
CA ASP A 191 -15.61 -19.93 -6.69
C ASP A 191 -14.80 -20.99 -5.93
N ASN A 192 -13.74 -20.59 -5.21
CA ASN A 192 -12.92 -21.46 -4.39
C ASN A 192 -12.47 -20.76 -3.09
N PRO A 193 -13.39 -20.47 -2.17
CA PRO A 193 -13.07 -19.78 -0.95
C PRO A 193 -12.18 -20.65 -0.04
N PRO A 194 -11.20 -20.06 0.66
CA PRO A 194 -10.36 -20.82 1.58
C PRO A 194 -11.15 -21.31 2.80
N LEU A 195 -10.63 -22.33 3.47
CA LEU A 195 -11.16 -22.78 4.77
C LEU A 195 -10.95 -21.73 5.85
N ALA A 196 -9.75 -21.16 5.90
CA ALA A 196 -9.37 -20.11 6.84
C ALA A 196 -8.55 -19.05 6.13
N HIS A 197 -8.82 -17.79 6.42
CA HIS A 197 -8.12 -16.65 5.83
C HIS A 197 -8.08 -15.48 6.80
N MET A 198 -6.89 -14.94 7.00
CA MET A 198 -6.69 -13.70 7.77
C MET A 198 -5.58 -12.90 7.11
N ALA A 199 -5.94 -11.72 6.62
CA ALA A 199 -5.00 -10.80 5.98
C ALA A 199 -4.52 -9.75 6.98
N CYS A 200 -3.28 -9.28 6.79
CA CYS A 200 -2.77 -8.13 7.51
C CYS A 200 -3.59 -6.89 7.15
N PRO A 201 -4.21 -6.20 8.13
CA PRO A 201 -5.13 -5.10 7.84
C PRO A 201 -4.45 -3.87 7.24
N VAL A 202 -3.14 -3.72 7.44
CA VAL A 202 -2.36 -2.59 6.92
C VAL A 202 -1.80 -2.86 5.52
N ASN A 203 -1.59 -4.14 5.15
CA ASN A 203 -1.09 -4.54 3.83
C ASN A 203 -1.25 -6.05 3.63
N PRO A 204 -2.31 -6.52 3.00
CA PRO A 204 -2.49 -7.95 2.75
C PRO A 204 -1.51 -8.55 1.74
N LEU A 205 -0.76 -7.74 0.98
CA LEU A 205 0.15 -8.19 -0.08
C LEU A 205 1.59 -8.41 0.40
N GLY A 206 1.93 -7.95 1.60
CA GLY A 206 3.31 -7.84 2.08
C GLY A 206 3.92 -9.14 2.60
N LEU A 207 5.00 -8.98 3.36
CA LEU A 207 5.82 -10.05 3.94
C LEU A 207 5.89 -9.90 5.46
N GLY A 208 6.11 -11.02 6.15
CA GLY A 208 6.40 -11.04 7.58
C GLY A 208 5.18 -11.03 8.49
N TYR A 209 3.97 -11.03 7.96
CA TYR A 209 2.75 -11.23 8.76
C TYR A 209 2.50 -12.71 9.01
N MET A 210 2.27 -13.07 10.27
CA MET A 210 1.92 -14.42 10.66
C MET A 210 1.04 -14.43 11.90
N GLN A 211 -0.03 -15.22 11.87
CA GLN A 211 -0.92 -15.44 12.99
C GLN A 211 -0.48 -16.64 13.83
N PRO A 212 -0.71 -16.64 15.16
CA PRO A 212 -0.33 -17.76 16.03
C PRO A 212 -0.93 -19.08 15.59
N TRP A 213 -2.22 -19.11 15.22
CA TRP A 213 -2.91 -20.32 14.77
C TRP A 213 -2.32 -20.90 13.48
N TYR A 214 -1.92 -20.01 12.55
CA TYR A 214 -1.34 -20.41 11.28
C TYR A 214 0.05 -21.02 11.46
N GLN A 215 0.89 -20.36 12.29
CA GLN A 215 2.21 -20.86 12.64
C GLN A 215 2.14 -22.24 13.28
N GLN A 216 1.23 -22.42 14.25
CA GLN A 216 1.07 -23.69 14.98
C GLN A 216 0.52 -24.81 14.09
N ALA A 217 -0.52 -24.54 13.30
CA ALA A 217 -1.14 -25.51 12.40
C ALA A 217 -0.16 -26.04 11.35
N GLY A 218 0.68 -25.15 10.78
CA GLY A 218 1.67 -25.49 9.77
C GLY A 218 3.01 -25.92 10.32
N ASP A 219 3.23 -25.83 11.64
CA ASP A 219 4.55 -25.96 12.27
C ASP A 219 5.61 -25.14 11.50
N ILE A 220 5.24 -23.90 11.19
CA ILE A 220 6.04 -23.05 10.31
C ILE A 220 7.32 -22.65 11.04
N GLN A 221 8.46 -22.98 10.46
CA GLN A 221 9.78 -22.74 11.03
C GLN A 221 10.50 -21.55 10.37
N GLN A 222 9.96 -21.04 9.26
CA GLN A 222 10.57 -19.95 8.51
C GLN A 222 9.51 -19.15 7.76
N THR A 223 9.69 -17.81 7.70
CA THR A 223 8.92 -16.92 6.84
C THR A 223 9.80 -15.80 6.29
N GLU A 224 9.51 -15.29 5.11
CA GLU A 224 10.26 -14.18 4.55
C GLU A 224 10.00 -12.89 5.34
N ALA A 225 11.07 -12.18 5.67
CA ALA A 225 11.01 -10.90 6.38
C ALA A 225 10.78 -9.74 5.39
N PRO A 226 10.14 -8.64 5.82
CA PRO A 226 9.96 -7.47 4.97
C PRO A 226 11.29 -6.92 4.47
N ARG A 227 11.37 -6.61 3.17
CA ARG A 227 12.55 -6.09 2.50
C ARG A 227 12.54 -4.55 2.38
N ILE A 228 11.37 -3.94 2.49
CA ILE A 228 11.19 -2.48 2.49
C ILE A 228 10.69 -2.07 3.87
N LEU A 229 11.48 -1.22 4.54
CA LEU A 229 11.27 -0.78 5.91
C LEU A 229 11.28 0.75 6.01
N SER A 230 10.51 1.31 6.93
CA SER A 230 10.69 2.69 7.34
C SER A 230 12.07 2.88 8.00
N VAL A 231 12.78 3.96 7.67
CA VAL A 231 14.01 4.32 8.39
C VAL A 231 13.69 4.84 9.79
N ALA A 232 12.60 5.59 9.93
CA ALA A 232 12.22 6.19 11.20
C ALA A 232 11.60 5.16 12.18
N HIS A 233 10.81 4.22 11.64
CA HIS A 233 10.05 3.24 12.42
C HIS A 233 10.18 1.86 11.76
N PRO A 234 11.34 1.18 11.86
CA PRO A 234 11.56 -0.08 11.19
C PRO A 234 10.79 -1.22 11.86
N PHE A 235 10.10 -2.02 11.04
CA PHE A 235 9.59 -3.31 11.49
C PHE A 235 10.76 -4.27 11.72
N THR A 236 10.82 -4.91 12.88
CA THR A 236 11.94 -5.78 13.32
C THR A 236 11.43 -7.15 13.74
N LEU A 237 12.37 -8.06 14.03
CA LEU A 237 12.04 -9.36 14.62
C LEU A 237 11.19 -9.24 15.90
N HIS A 238 11.39 -8.21 16.72
CA HIS A 238 10.55 -7.98 17.91
C HIS A 238 9.08 -7.77 17.56
N HIS A 239 8.80 -6.99 16.51
CA HIS A 239 7.44 -6.74 16.03
C HIS A 239 6.82 -7.99 15.39
N PHE A 240 7.63 -8.80 14.68
CA PHE A 240 7.21 -10.11 14.18
C PHE A 240 6.78 -11.04 15.33
N ILE A 241 7.57 -11.12 16.42
CA ILE A 241 7.22 -11.89 17.60
C ILE A 241 5.93 -11.33 18.26
N ALA A 242 5.74 -10.02 18.28
CA ALA A 242 4.51 -9.43 18.77
C ALA A 242 3.28 -9.83 17.93
N CYS A 243 3.41 -10.00 16.61
CA CYS A 243 2.35 -10.58 15.78
C CYS A 243 2.05 -12.02 16.19
N LEU A 244 3.08 -12.86 16.38
CA LEU A 244 2.93 -14.25 16.84
C LEU A 244 2.33 -14.37 18.23
N ASP A 245 2.53 -13.37 19.08
CA ASP A 245 1.93 -13.31 20.43
C ASP A 245 0.51 -12.71 20.44
N GLY A 246 -0.01 -12.27 19.29
CA GLY A 246 -1.30 -11.58 19.19
C GLY A 246 -1.29 -10.18 19.82
N LYS A 247 -0.11 -9.54 19.89
CA LYS A 247 0.11 -8.23 20.53
C LYS A 247 0.44 -7.12 19.53
N ALA A 248 0.17 -7.32 18.24
CA ALA A 248 0.41 -6.30 17.22
C ALA A 248 -0.49 -5.09 17.44
N ASP A 249 0.10 -3.89 17.44
CA ASP A 249 -0.64 -2.63 17.44
C ASP A 249 -0.68 -2.06 16.01
N TRP A 250 -1.78 -2.31 15.32
CA TRP A 250 -1.96 -1.90 13.90
C TRP A 250 -1.94 -0.38 13.68
N PHE A 251 -1.99 0.43 14.72
CA PHE A 251 -1.91 1.88 14.63
C PHE A 251 -0.51 2.43 14.98
N ALA A 252 0.35 1.61 15.57
CA ALA A 252 1.73 2.01 15.84
C ALA A 252 2.55 2.13 14.53
N PRO A 253 3.43 3.15 14.42
CA PRO A 253 4.19 3.42 13.20
C PRO A 253 5.03 2.24 12.70
N GLU A 254 5.53 1.41 13.60
CA GLU A 254 6.36 0.24 13.32
C GLU A 254 5.60 -0.87 12.59
N PHE A 255 4.27 -0.95 12.83
CA PHE A 255 3.40 -1.91 12.15
C PHE A 255 2.82 -1.37 10.83
N GLN A 256 3.11 -0.13 10.46
CA GLN A 256 2.69 0.41 9.18
C GLN A 256 3.60 -0.07 8.05
N SER A 257 2.99 -0.41 6.92
CA SER A 257 3.75 -0.79 5.72
C SER A 257 4.49 0.41 5.14
N ALA A 258 5.80 0.27 4.97
CA ALA A 258 6.62 1.33 4.42
C ALA A 258 6.57 1.31 2.88
N GLY A 259 6.47 2.47 2.25
CA GLY A 259 6.44 2.57 0.79
C GLY A 259 6.30 4.00 0.30
N PHE A 260 6.40 4.17 -1.01
CA PHE A 260 6.16 5.42 -1.73
C PHE A 260 4.99 5.29 -2.72
N GLY A 261 4.45 4.07 -2.87
CA GLY A 261 3.38 3.76 -3.79
C GLY A 261 2.00 4.19 -3.27
N CYS A 262 0.98 3.85 -4.04
CA CYS A 262 -0.40 4.07 -3.68
C CYS A 262 -0.86 2.99 -2.68
N VAL A 263 -1.41 3.42 -1.57
CA VAL A 263 -2.04 2.54 -0.59
C VAL A 263 -3.49 2.28 -1.01
N SER A 264 -3.90 1.03 -1.06
CA SER A 264 -5.28 0.68 -1.40
C SER A 264 -6.28 1.31 -0.42
N ARG A 265 -7.43 1.69 -0.92
CA ARG A 265 -8.53 2.28 -0.15
C ARG A 265 -9.10 1.34 0.90
N THR A 266 -8.94 0.03 0.70
CA THR A 266 -9.44 -1.01 1.61
C THR A 266 -8.48 -1.33 2.76
N TRP A 267 -7.28 -0.75 2.79
CA TRP A 267 -6.32 -0.99 3.85
C TRP A 267 -6.51 -0.02 5.02
N LEU A 268 -6.28 -0.52 6.22
CA LEU A 268 -6.49 0.23 7.47
C LEU A 268 -5.87 1.65 7.48
N PRO A 269 -4.64 1.89 6.98
CA PRO A 269 -4.08 3.23 6.99
C PRO A 269 -4.84 4.22 6.11
N ARG A 270 -5.58 3.72 5.11
CA ARG A 270 -6.29 4.53 4.14
C ARG A 270 -7.74 4.77 4.53
N LEU A 271 -8.38 3.82 5.21
CA LEU A 271 -9.81 3.90 5.57
C LEU A 271 -10.22 5.25 6.21
N PRO A 272 -9.45 5.83 7.16
CA PRO A 272 -9.80 7.11 7.77
C PRO A 272 -9.39 8.35 6.93
N LEU A 273 -8.74 8.17 5.77
CA LEU A 273 -8.21 9.28 4.99
C LEU A 273 -9.17 9.76 3.91
N ALA A 274 -9.08 11.05 3.58
CA ALA A 274 -9.83 11.64 2.49
C ALA A 274 -9.59 10.91 1.16
N GLY A 275 -10.64 10.77 0.35
CA GLY A 275 -10.61 10.03 -0.92
C GLY A 275 -10.78 8.53 -0.75
N THR A 276 -11.03 8.03 0.44
CA THR A 276 -11.54 6.70 0.71
C THR A 276 -13.07 6.78 0.73
N TYR A 277 -13.73 5.95 -0.06
CA TYR A 277 -15.18 6.02 -0.28
C TYR A 277 -15.90 4.85 0.40
N ASP A 278 -15.53 4.55 1.63
CA ASP A 278 -16.21 3.54 2.42
C ASP A 278 -16.98 4.16 3.59
N GLN A 279 -17.85 3.34 4.19
CA GLN A 279 -18.71 3.76 5.28
C GLN A 279 -17.90 4.17 6.53
N ALA A 280 -16.79 3.50 6.82
CA ALA A 280 -15.96 3.80 7.98
C ALA A 280 -15.33 5.20 7.87
N TRP A 281 -14.89 5.59 6.65
CA TRP A 281 -14.39 6.93 6.40
C TRP A 281 -15.47 7.99 6.54
N LEU A 282 -16.67 7.73 6.01
CA LEU A 282 -17.83 8.63 6.15
C LEU A 282 -18.22 8.84 7.60
N GLU A 283 -18.20 7.79 8.42
CA GLU A 283 -18.53 7.84 9.85
C GLU A 283 -17.48 8.58 10.66
N ASN A 284 -16.20 8.35 10.37
CA ASN A 284 -15.08 9.01 11.08
C ASN A 284 -14.80 10.44 10.62
N ARG A 285 -15.38 10.87 9.54
CA ARG A 285 -15.31 12.22 8.94
C ARG A 285 -13.93 12.85 8.92
N HIS A 286 -13.41 13.09 7.75
CA HIS A 286 -12.18 13.88 7.61
C HIS A 286 -12.42 15.34 8.04
N PRO A 287 -11.55 15.94 8.89
CA PRO A 287 -11.76 17.29 9.42
C PRO A 287 -11.79 18.40 8.35
N GLY A 288 -11.32 18.12 7.14
CA GLY A 288 -11.39 19.05 5.99
C GLY A 288 -12.67 18.98 5.18
N LEU A 289 -13.59 18.04 5.51
CA LEU A 289 -14.88 17.95 4.82
C LEU A 289 -15.97 18.71 5.58
N PRO A 290 -16.90 19.35 4.85
CA PRO A 290 -18.11 19.88 5.47
C PRO A 290 -18.86 18.78 6.21
N ASP A 291 -19.49 19.11 7.35
CA ASP A 291 -20.22 18.14 8.19
C ASP A 291 -21.37 17.44 7.47
N ASP A 292 -21.85 18.03 6.39
CA ASP A 292 -22.96 17.56 5.58
C ASP A 292 -22.51 16.85 4.28
N PHE A 293 -21.21 16.64 4.09
CA PHE A 293 -20.70 15.96 2.91
C PHE A 293 -21.01 14.47 2.98
N ASN A 294 -21.59 13.92 1.91
CA ASN A 294 -21.90 12.52 1.74
C ASN A 294 -21.71 12.13 0.28
N PHE A 295 -21.22 10.93 0.04
CA PHE A 295 -21.18 10.33 -1.29
C PHE A 295 -22.47 9.56 -1.50
N SER A 296 -23.31 10.05 -2.35
CA SER A 296 -24.53 9.34 -2.77
C SER A 296 -24.31 8.58 -4.06
#